data_d70cccaecd940a7ac2834e45d6b49d90
#
_entry.id   d70cccaecd940a7ac2834e45d6b49d90
#
_cell.length_a   1.000
_cell.length_b   1.000
_cell.length_c   1.000
_cell.angle_alpha   90.00
_cell.angle_beta   90.00
_cell.angle_gamma   90.00
#
_symmetry.space_group_name_H-M   'P 1'
#
loop_
_entity.id
_entity.type
_entity.pdbx_description
1 polymer ?
#
loop_
_entity_poly.entity_id
_entity_poly.type
_entity_poly.pdbx_seq_one_letter_code
_entity_poly.pdbx_strand_id
1 'polypeptide(L)'
;MDLESKKFAKERFHRLNQAEVDREGKYVLYWMQRSQRAEWNMALEYAIEMGKKLDKGVVVCFGLMEDYPEATERHYAFMLEGISEVGEKLNQRNISFILRIGHPVDVAQEIAADACLVICDQGYLRHLRKWRSDLADKLAVPLIQVEDNAVVPVETASDKEEYAARTIRKKINQKVSQFGEGIHPLKPAKSTLQLGLKGEDIAETDQLLAKLNPPKNPGRIDTFRGGTKEAKKHFRQWMDHGYHQYDKDRNQPHLENVSHMSPYLHFGQISPLWLLDEMKSKRGENKDSYLEELIVRRELAINFVWFNKEYDSLKAIPDWAWETLETHKSDKREKVYTMEEMENAETHDPYWNKAMKTMKDRGYLHNHMRMYWGKQILLYTNTPQYAHKVVTELNNKYFLDGRDPNSYANIAWLFGNHDRGWTEREVFGKVRSMTKSGLERKIDTEAYLSKFEG
;
A
#
# COMPACT_ATOMS: atom_id res chain seq x y z
N MET A 1 -10.88 10.63 30.95
CA MET A 1 -10.46 11.76 30.07
C MET A 1 -11.16 11.62 28.75
N ASP A 2 -11.66 12.73 28.17
CA ASP A 2 -12.21 12.73 26.82
C ASP A 2 -11.09 12.58 25.79
N LEU A 3 -11.11 11.46 25.06
CA LEU A 3 -10.17 11.11 23.98
C LEU A 3 -10.74 11.45 22.59
N GLU A 4 -11.91 12.08 22.50
CA GLU A 4 -12.45 12.51 21.23
C GLU A 4 -11.65 13.69 20.66
N SER A 5 -11.39 13.63 19.36
CA SER A 5 -10.82 14.75 18.62
C SER A 5 -11.90 15.77 18.28
N LYS A 6 -11.59 17.06 18.46
CA LYS A 6 -12.45 18.15 17.98
C LYS A 6 -12.13 18.57 16.52
N LYS A 7 -11.08 18.00 15.95
CA LYS A 7 -10.51 18.41 14.66
C LYS A 7 -10.75 17.41 13.55
N PHE A 8 -10.91 16.15 13.90
CA PHE A 8 -11.02 15.06 12.95
C PHE A 8 -12.32 14.29 13.13
N ALA A 9 -12.82 13.71 12.07
CA ALA A 9 -14.03 12.91 12.07
C ALA A 9 -13.88 11.67 12.98
N LYS A 10 -14.83 11.47 13.88
CA LYS A 10 -14.78 10.41 14.91
C LYS A 10 -14.72 9.01 14.30
N GLU A 11 -15.26 8.83 13.12
CA GLU A 11 -15.28 7.56 12.39
C GLU A 11 -13.89 7.03 12.02
N ARG A 12 -12.84 7.85 12.17
CA ARG A 12 -11.45 7.47 11.93
C ARG A 12 -10.74 6.89 13.15
N PHE A 13 -11.38 6.94 14.34
CA PHE A 13 -10.74 6.60 15.61
C PHE A 13 -11.39 5.38 16.24
N HIS A 14 -10.57 4.38 16.56
CA HIS A 14 -11.03 3.16 17.21
C HIS A 14 -10.20 2.91 18.47
N ARG A 15 -10.85 2.90 19.64
CA ARG A 15 -10.22 2.50 20.90
C ARG A 15 -10.14 0.97 20.93
N LEU A 16 -8.91 0.44 21.03
CA LEU A 16 -8.67 -0.99 20.93
C LEU A 16 -8.64 -1.73 22.27
N ASN A 17 -8.50 -1.01 23.39
CA ASN A 17 -8.58 -1.58 24.73
C ASN A 17 -9.33 -0.65 25.68
N GLN A 18 -9.63 -1.13 26.90
CA GLN A 18 -10.37 -0.36 27.92
C GLN A 18 -9.47 0.26 29.00
N ALA A 19 -8.15 0.22 28.82
CA ALA A 19 -7.21 0.77 29.78
C ALA A 19 -7.39 2.29 29.98
N GLU A 20 -7.11 2.82 31.17
CA GLU A 20 -7.24 4.24 31.47
C GLU A 20 -5.93 5.00 31.15
N VAL A 21 -6.05 6.30 30.88
CA VAL A 21 -4.90 7.18 30.62
C VAL A 21 -4.03 7.29 31.87
N ASP A 22 -2.75 6.96 31.73
CA ASP A 22 -1.77 7.18 32.80
C ASP A 22 -1.29 8.64 32.76
N ARG A 23 -1.71 9.45 33.72
CA ARG A 23 -1.32 10.86 33.80
C ARG A 23 0.13 11.07 34.25
N GLU A 24 0.72 10.08 34.91
CA GLU A 24 2.11 10.12 35.36
C GLU A 24 3.09 9.73 34.25
N GLY A 25 2.60 9.13 33.16
CA GLY A 25 3.39 8.83 32.00
C GLY A 25 4.13 10.06 31.46
N LYS A 26 5.27 9.84 30.82
CA LYS A 26 6.20 10.90 30.41
C LYS A 26 5.82 11.57 29.08
N TYR A 27 5.11 10.85 28.19
CA TYR A 27 4.78 11.29 26.82
C TYR A 27 3.53 10.58 26.27
N VAL A 28 3.00 11.11 25.19
CA VAL A 28 2.08 10.39 24.30
C VAL A 28 2.90 9.65 23.26
N LEU A 29 2.68 8.35 23.08
CA LEU A 29 3.38 7.55 22.08
C LEU A 29 2.57 7.45 20.78
N TYR A 30 3.18 7.74 19.64
CA TYR A 30 2.67 7.35 18.34
C TYR A 30 3.48 6.18 17.77
N TRP A 31 2.88 5.00 17.71
CA TRP A 31 3.43 3.84 17.05
C TRP A 31 3.13 3.91 15.56
N MET A 32 4.10 4.40 14.80
CA MET A 32 4.05 4.51 13.35
C MET A 32 4.43 3.18 12.71
N GLN A 33 3.61 2.67 11.79
CA GLN A 33 3.92 1.49 11.00
C GLN A 33 3.51 1.66 9.53
N ARG A 34 2.29 2.10 9.27
CA ARG A 34 1.71 2.18 7.92
C ARG A 34 1.76 3.58 7.32
N SER A 35 1.68 4.61 8.14
CA SER A 35 1.71 6.02 7.72
C SER A 35 3.11 6.59 7.85
N GLN A 36 4.06 6.11 7.03
CA GLN A 36 5.49 6.46 7.13
C GLN A 36 5.77 7.87 6.58
N ARG A 37 5.18 8.87 7.23
CA ARG A 37 5.29 10.29 6.87
C ARG A 37 5.12 11.19 8.08
N ALA A 38 5.79 12.34 8.07
CA ALA A 38 5.69 13.36 9.12
C ALA A 38 4.73 14.52 8.78
N GLU A 39 4.17 14.50 7.57
CA GLU A 39 3.22 15.49 7.04
C GLU A 39 1.93 14.80 6.62
N TRP A 40 0.80 15.51 6.69
CA TRP A 40 -0.51 14.93 6.34
C TRP A 40 -0.77 13.57 7.01
N ASN A 41 -0.32 13.46 8.25
CA ASN A 41 -0.43 12.27 9.08
C ASN A 41 -1.40 12.54 10.24
N MET A 42 -2.63 12.03 10.13
CA MET A 42 -3.68 12.29 11.10
C MET A 42 -3.38 11.65 12.46
N ALA A 43 -2.77 10.47 12.47
CA ALA A 43 -2.38 9.80 13.71
C ALA A 43 -1.34 10.63 14.50
N LEU A 44 -0.36 11.22 13.80
CA LEU A 44 0.62 12.12 14.39
C LEU A 44 -0.04 13.39 14.95
N GLU A 45 -0.90 14.05 14.16
CA GLU A 45 -1.54 15.28 14.59
C GLU A 45 -2.54 15.04 15.75
N TYR A 46 -3.20 13.90 15.76
CA TYR A 46 -4.01 13.47 16.91
C TYR A 46 -3.15 13.19 18.13
N ALA A 47 -1.98 12.56 17.99
CA ALA A 47 -1.04 12.38 19.11
C ALA A 47 -0.61 13.74 19.71
N ILE A 48 -0.35 14.73 18.85
CA ILE A 48 -0.02 16.08 19.30
C ILE A 48 -1.22 16.76 19.99
N GLU A 49 -2.44 16.56 19.48
CA GLU A 49 -3.66 17.07 20.14
C GLU A 49 -3.80 16.47 21.56
N MET A 50 -3.62 15.16 21.68
CA MET A 50 -3.68 14.49 23.00
C MET A 50 -2.53 14.93 23.92
N GLY A 51 -1.33 15.10 23.38
CA GLY A 51 -0.19 15.65 24.11
C GLY A 51 -0.49 17.03 24.71
N LYS A 52 -1.18 17.90 23.94
CA LYS A 52 -1.63 19.21 24.46
C LYS A 52 -2.66 19.08 25.57
N LYS A 53 -3.63 18.18 25.45
CA LYS A 53 -4.64 17.94 26.50
C LYS A 53 -4.04 17.41 27.80
N LEU A 54 -2.92 16.68 27.70
CA LEU A 54 -2.20 16.07 28.83
C LEU A 54 -1.01 16.90 29.33
N ASP A 55 -0.67 18.01 28.67
CA ASP A 55 0.56 18.78 28.90
C ASP A 55 1.84 17.92 28.77
N LYS A 56 1.86 17.03 27.77
CA LYS A 56 2.97 16.11 27.46
C LYS A 56 3.49 16.33 26.04
N GLY A 57 4.74 15.93 25.81
CA GLY A 57 5.30 15.81 24.47
C GLY A 57 4.85 14.54 23.77
N VAL A 58 5.23 14.41 22.50
CA VAL A 58 4.97 13.23 21.68
C VAL A 58 6.28 12.53 21.35
N VAL A 59 6.30 11.21 21.49
CA VAL A 59 7.35 10.34 20.96
C VAL A 59 6.76 9.53 19.81
N VAL A 60 7.49 9.37 18.72
CA VAL A 60 7.12 8.48 17.63
C VAL A 60 8.07 7.29 17.63
N CYS A 61 7.53 6.08 17.54
CA CYS A 61 8.36 4.87 17.41
C CYS A 61 8.04 4.09 16.14
N PHE A 62 9.04 3.38 15.65
CA PHE A 62 8.94 2.46 14.52
C PHE A 62 9.66 1.15 14.85
N GLY A 63 8.95 0.03 14.80
CA GLY A 63 9.54 -1.31 14.93
C GLY A 63 9.98 -1.83 13.56
N LEU A 64 11.28 -1.97 13.34
CA LEU A 64 11.87 -2.41 12.10
C LEU A 64 12.08 -3.93 12.14
N MET A 65 11.20 -4.66 11.48
CA MET A 65 11.23 -6.12 11.41
C MET A 65 12.29 -6.60 10.41
N GLU A 66 13.15 -7.54 10.81
CA GLU A 66 14.25 -8.04 9.96
C GLU A 66 13.78 -8.99 8.87
N ASP A 67 12.75 -9.77 9.16
CA ASP A 67 12.23 -10.87 8.34
C ASP A 67 10.78 -10.62 7.87
N TYR A 68 10.47 -9.38 7.47
CA TYR A 68 9.13 -9.09 6.96
C TYR A 68 8.83 -9.99 5.75
N PRO A 69 7.69 -10.72 5.76
CA PRO A 69 7.39 -11.72 4.76
C PRO A 69 7.55 -11.21 3.32
N GLU A 70 8.26 -11.97 2.49
CA GLU A 70 8.49 -11.70 1.06
C GLU A 70 9.18 -10.35 0.74
N ALA A 71 9.64 -9.61 1.76
CA ALA A 71 10.39 -8.39 1.56
C ALA A 71 11.85 -8.70 1.19
N THR A 72 12.40 -7.90 0.29
CA THR A 72 13.80 -8.01 -0.18
C THR A 72 14.51 -6.67 -0.02
N GLU A 73 15.79 -6.62 -0.35
CA GLU A 73 16.63 -5.42 -0.19
C GLU A 73 15.99 -4.15 -0.77
N ARG A 74 15.36 -4.23 -1.96
CA ARG A 74 14.69 -3.06 -2.58
C ARG A 74 13.58 -2.45 -1.75
N HIS A 75 12.83 -3.31 -1.04
CA HIS A 75 11.72 -2.87 -0.20
C HIS A 75 12.22 -2.17 1.06
N TYR A 76 13.23 -2.76 1.70
CA TYR A 76 13.86 -2.14 2.87
C TYR A 76 14.59 -0.84 2.52
N ALA A 77 15.34 -0.81 1.41
CA ALA A 77 16.02 0.40 0.96
C ALA A 77 15.04 1.55 0.74
N PHE A 78 13.99 1.32 -0.05
CA PHE A 78 12.96 2.32 -0.31
C PHE A 78 12.23 2.78 0.97
N MET A 79 11.93 1.84 1.89
CA MET A 79 11.32 2.15 3.19
C MET A 79 12.25 3.01 4.05
N LEU A 80 13.51 2.61 4.21
CA LEU A 80 14.49 3.29 5.07
C LEU A 80 14.81 4.71 4.58
N GLU A 81 14.88 4.94 3.27
CA GLU A 81 15.02 6.28 2.70
C GLU A 81 13.87 7.20 3.15
N GLY A 82 12.63 6.70 3.13
CA GLY A 82 11.47 7.46 3.62
C GLY A 82 11.47 7.65 5.13
N ILE A 83 11.86 6.65 5.90
CA ILE A 83 11.96 6.71 7.37
C ILE A 83 13.04 7.69 7.82
N SER A 84 14.16 7.79 7.11
CA SER A 84 15.19 8.79 7.38
C SER A 84 14.62 10.21 7.25
N GLU A 85 13.89 10.51 6.18
CA GLU A 85 13.21 11.81 6.01
C GLU A 85 12.20 12.08 7.16
N VAL A 86 11.44 11.06 7.57
CA VAL A 86 10.49 11.17 8.69
C VAL A 86 11.20 11.59 9.97
N GLY A 87 12.33 10.95 10.31
CA GLY A 87 13.10 11.29 11.50
C GLY A 87 13.62 12.72 11.50
N GLU A 88 14.17 13.18 10.36
CA GLU A 88 14.61 14.58 10.21
C GLU A 88 13.45 15.57 10.44
N LYS A 89 12.32 15.32 9.81
CA LYS A 89 11.11 16.17 9.93
C LYS A 89 10.55 16.21 11.34
N LEU A 90 10.51 15.08 12.04
CA LEU A 90 10.03 15.01 13.42
C LEU A 90 10.98 15.72 14.37
N ASN A 91 12.30 15.59 14.18
CA ASN A 91 13.31 16.33 14.93
C ASN A 91 13.12 17.85 14.80
N GLN A 92 12.89 18.36 13.58
CA GLN A 92 12.58 19.77 13.32
C GLN A 92 11.30 20.24 14.04
N ARG A 93 10.38 19.33 14.37
CA ARG A 93 9.16 19.59 15.14
C ARG A 93 9.35 19.38 16.65
N ASN A 94 10.58 19.15 17.16
CA ASN A 94 10.91 18.81 18.54
C ASN A 94 10.25 17.51 19.02
N ILE A 95 10.08 16.53 18.14
CA ILE A 95 9.51 15.21 18.39
C ILE A 95 10.62 14.15 18.24
N SER A 96 10.86 13.36 19.28
CA SER A 96 11.77 12.20 19.20
C SER A 96 11.19 11.12 18.31
N PHE A 97 12.00 10.65 17.37
CA PHE A 97 11.72 9.47 16.57
C PHE A 97 12.64 8.32 16.96
N ILE A 98 12.07 7.20 17.37
CA ILE A 98 12.79 6.04 17.89
C ILE A 98 12.55 4.85 16.98
N LEU A 99 13.56 4.49 16.19
CA LEU A 99 13.57 3.26 15.41
C LEU A 99 14.33 2.20 16.17
N ARG A 100 13.74 1.01 16.36
CA ARG A 100 14.42 -0.17 16.87
C ARG A 100 14.21 -1.37 15.97
N ILE A 101 15.26 -2.16 15.80
CA ILE A 101 15.16 -3.44 15.12
C ILE A 101 14.47 -4.43 16.05
N GLY A 102 13.48 -5.15 15.52
CA GLY A 102 12.73 -6.15 16.25
C GLY A 102 11.26 -6.23 15.81
N HIS A 103 10.53 -7.14 16.45
CA HIS A 103 9.11 -7.29 16.14
C HIS A 103 8.33 -6.02 16.53
N PRO A 104 7.49 -5.45 15.63
CA PRO A 104 6.87 -4.14 15.84
C PRO A 104 6.05 -4.01 17.12
N VAL A 105 5.38 -5.08 17.55
CA VAL A 105 4.58 -5.11 18.78
C VAL A 105 5.47 -5.00 20.03
N ASP A 106 6.60 -5.73 20.05
CA ASP A 106 7.47 -5.77 21.22
C ASP A 106 8.23 -4.44 21.37
N VAL A 107 8.70 -3.86 20.26
CA VAL A 107 9.29 -2.52 20.23
C VAL A 107 8.29 -1.46 20.74
N ALA A 108 7.05 -1.50 20.27
CA ALA A 108 6.03 -0.57 20.71
C ALA A 108 5.69 -0.75 22.20
N GLN A 109 5.59 -1.99 22.69
CA GLN A 109 5.32 -2.31 24.08
C GLN A 109 6.42 -1.77 25.03
N GLU A 110 7.69 -1.98 24.66
CA GLU A 110 8.82 -1.49 25.45
C GLU A 110 8.81 0.04 25.59
N ILE A 111 8.58 0.76 24.48
CA ILE A 111 8.55 2.22 24.50
C ILE A 111 7.27 2.74 25.16
N ALA A 112 6.17 1.99 25.10
CA ALA A 112 4.90 2.35 25.74
C ALA A 112 4.94 2.28 27.27
N ALA A 113 5.94 1.67 27.88
CA ALA A 113 6.04 1.52 29.34
C ALA A 113 6.01 2.86 30.11
N ASP A 114 6.50 3.93 29.50
CA ASP A 114 6.49 5.29 30.05
C ASP A 114 5.44 6.21 29.39
N ALA A 115 4.54 5.68 28.57
CA ALA A 115 3.56 6.50 27.85
C ALA A 115 2.28 6.73 28.64
N CYS A 116 1.65 7.90 28.46
CA CYS A 116 0.31 8.20 28.99
C CYS A 116 -0.80 7.45 28.25
N LEU A 117 -0.64 7.33 26.96
CA LEU A 117 -1.49 6.61 26.00
C LEU A 117 -0.70 6.33 24.73
N VAL A 118 -1.16 5.36 23.96
CA VAL A 118 -0.56 4.98 22.68
C VAL A 118 -1.55 5.25 21.55
N ILE A 119 -1.06 5.81 20.45
CA ILE A 119 -1.77 6.00 19.21
C ILE A 119 -1.07 5.14 18.15
N CYS A 120 -1.82 4.49 17.27
CA CYS A 120 -1.27 3.77 16.13
C CYS A 120 -2.05 4.10 14.86
N ASP A 121 -1.40 3.96 13.70
CA ASP A 121 -2.09 3.99 12.41
C ASP A 121 -2.76 2.65 12.11
N GLN A 122 -3.83 2.68 11.31
CA GLN A 122 -4.57 1.48 10.94
C GLN A 122 -3.84 0.68 9.87
N GLY A 123 -3.70 -0.64 10.10
CA GLY A 123 -3.31 -1.62 9.09
C GLY A 123 -4.52 -2.38 8.56
N TYR A 124 -4.54 -2.67 7.27
CA TYR A 124 -5.68 -3.36 6.65
C TYR A 124 -5.48 -4.87 6.51
N LEU A 125 -4.25 -5.33 6.29
CA LEU A 125 -3.94 -6.73 6.12
C LEU A 125 -4.02 -7.50 7.47
N ARG A 126 -4.32 -8.78 7.40
CA ARG A 126 -4.57 -9.66 8.57
C ARG A 126 -3.47 -9.59 9.63
N HIS A 127 -2.20 -9.70 9.22
CA HIS A 127 -1.08 -9.62 10.17
C HIS A 127 -0.92 -8.23 10.80
N LEU A 128 -1.16 -7.16 10.04
CA LEU A 128 -1.12 -5.79 10.57
C LEU A 128 -2.25 -5.54 11.59
N ARG A 129 -3.44 -6.06 11.32
CA ARG A 129 -4.57 -6.02 12.27
C ARG A 129 -4.26 -6.81 13.54
N LYS A 130 -3.66 -8.00 13.36
CA LYS A 130 -3.22 -8.83 14.49
C LYS A 130 -2.24 -8.11 15.39
N TRP A 131 -1.23 -7.43 14.83
CA TRP A 131 -0.27 -6.65 15.62
C TRP A 131 -0.94 -5.58 16.50
N ARG A 132 -1.99 -4.91 16.00
CA ARG A 132 -2.73 -3.91 16.79
C ARG A 132 -3.52 -4.56 17.93
N SER A 133 -4.15 -5.69 17.65
CA SER A 133 -4.82 -6.48 18.68
C SER A 133 -3.84 -7.00 19.74
N ASP A 134 -2.72 -7.59 19.31
CA ASP A 134 -1.70 -8.15 20.20
C ASP A 134 -1.09 -7.05 21.09
N LEU A 135 -0.89 -5.84 20.58
CA LEU A 135 -0.41 -4.72 21.37
C LEU A 135 -1.49 -4.23 22.35
N ALA A 136 -2.75 -4.15 21.91
CA ALA A 136 -3.87 -3.74 22.76
C ALA A 136 -4.01 -4.62 24.01
N ASP A 137 -3.80 -5.93 23.85
CA ASP A 137 -3.87 -6.92 24.94
C ASP A 137 -2.71 -6.79 25.95
N LYS A 138 -1.58 -6.21 25.51
CA LYS A 138 -0.35 -6.06 26.34
C LYS A 138 -0.26 -4.72 27.07
N LEU A 139 -1.00 -3.71 26.65
CA LEU A 139 -0.86 -2.35 27.18
C LEU A 139 -1.72 -2.11 28.41
N ALA A 140 -1.11 -1.47 29.43
CA ALA A 140 -1.81 -0.92 30.60
C ALA A 140 -2.41 0.48 30.38
N VAL A 141 -2.13 1.10 29.22
CA VAL A 141 -2.63 2.43 28.81
C VAL A 141 -3.51 2.31 27.57
N PRO A 142 -4.35 3.31 27.24
CA PRO A 142 -5.21 3.24 26.06
C PRO A 142 -4.42 3.08 24.76
N LEU A 143 -4.91 2.25 23.86
CA LEU A 143 -4.46 2.19 22.47
C LEU A 143 -5.56 2.70 21.56
N ILE A 144 -5.30 3.81 20.86
CA ILE A 144 -6.21 4.43 19.89
C ILE A 144 -5.65 4.22 18.48
N GLN A 145 -6.40 3.50 17.65
CA GLN A 145 -6.10 3.34 16.24
C GLN A 145 -6.70 4.46 15.42
N VAL A 146 -5.94 4.99 14.46
CA VAL A 146 -6.37 6.08 13.54
C VAL A 146 -6.30 5.60 12.10
N GLU A 147 -7.41 5.71 11.39
CA GLU A 147 -7.46 5.41 9.96
C GLU A 147 -7.05 6.61 9.11
N ASP A 148 -5.84 6.56 8.54
CA ASP A 148 -5.16 7.70 7.91
C ASP A 148 -4.77 7.43 6.43
N ASN A 149 -4.91 6.19 5.97
CA ASN A 149 -4.51 5.79 4.61
C ASN A 149 -5.67 5.53 3.64
N ALA A 150 -6.90 5.88 4.03
CA ALA A 150 -8.06 5.95 3.15
C ALA A 150 -8.65 7.36 3.17
N VAL A 151 -9.22 7.79 2.05
CA VAL A 151 -9.97 9.06 1.99
C VAL A 151 -11.27 8.92 2.78
N VAL A 152 -12.03 7.85 2.53
CA VAL A 152 -13.21 7.51 3.32
C VAL A 152 -12.89 6.30 4.21
N PRO A 153 -13.08 6.37 5.53
CA PRO A 153 -12.81 5.23 6.41
C PRO A 153 -13.54 3.97 5.93
N VAL A 154 -12.86 2.82 5.99
CA VAL A 154 -13.32 1.60 5.33
C VAL A 154 -14.69 1.14 5.82
N GLU A 155 -14.95 1.16 7.13
CA GLU A 155 -16.24 0.77 7.70
C GLU A 155 -17.31 1.85 7.52
N THR A 156 -16.89 3.11 7.30
CA THR A 156 -17.80 4.19 6.91
C THR A 156 -18.16 4.08 5.43
N ALA A 157 -17.24 3.64 4.58
CA ALA A 157 -17.50 3.44 3.15
C ALA A 157 -18.54 2.34 2.92
N SER A 158 -18.41 1.21 3.63
CA SER A 158 -19.38 0.11 3.58
C SER A 158 -19.26 -0.77 4.85
N ASP A 159 -20.34 -1.43 5.21
CA ASP A 159 -20.44 -2.39 6.32
C ASP A 159 -20.16 -3.85 5.90
N LYS A 160 -19.80 -4.06 4.63
CA LYS A 160 -19.54 -5.39 4.04
C LYS A 160 -18.57 -5.34 2.89
N GLU A 161 -18.13 -6.53 2.46
CA GLU A 161 -17.38 -6.68 1.21
C GLU A 161 -18.22 -6.21 0.01
N GLU A 162 -17.65 -5.32 -0.79
CA GLU A 162 -18.28 -4.78 -1.98
C GLU A 162 -17.88 -5.60 -3.22
N TYR A 163 -18.89 -6.00 -3.96
CA TYR A 163 -18.71 -6.88 -5.10
C TYR A 163 -17.87 -6.27 -6.24
N ALA A 164 -17.97 -4.95 -6.46
CA ALA A 164 -17.26 -4.27 -7.55
C ALA A 164 -17.18 -2.75 -7.34
N ALA A 165 -16.34 -2.07 -8.12
CA ALA A 165 -16.26 -0.61 -8.09
C ALA A 165 -17.62 0.07 -8.29
N ARG A 166 -18.52 -0.50 -9.07
CA ARG A 166 -19.88 0.00 -9.29
C ARG A 166 -20.68 0.11 -7.99
N THR A 167 -20.52 -0.85 -7.06
CA THR A 167 -21.31 -0.85 -5.82
C THR A 167 -20.73 0.09 -4.76
N ILE A 168 -19.43 0.21 -4.65
CA ILE A 168 -18.77 1.08 -3.66
C ILE A 168 -18.70 2.55 -4.11
N ARG A 169 -18.59 2.83 -5.42
CA ARG A 169 -18.39 4.19 -5.97
C ARG A 169 -19.38 5.21 -5.43
N LYS A 170 -20.67 4.90 -5.48
CA LYS A 170 -21.71 5.81 -4.99
C LYS A 170 -21.56 6.10 -3.50
N LYS A 171 -21.26 5.07 -2.70
CA LYS A 171 -21.07 5.17 -1.25
C LYS A 171 -19.88 6.06 -0.91
N ILE A 172 -18.75 5.87 -1.59
CA ILE A 172 -17.54 6.68 -1.43
C ILE A 172 -17.79 8.13 -1.88
N ASN A 173 -18.28 8.35 -3.10
CA ASN A 173 -18.43 9.69 -3.68
C ASN A 173 -19.34 10.59 -2.84
N GLN A 174 -20.35 10.02 -2.17
CA GLN A 174 -21.22 10.77 -1.26
C GLN A 174 -20.51 11.24 0.01
N LYS A 175 -19.37 10.65 0.36
CA LYS A 175 -18.66 10.89 1.63
C LYS A 175 -17.31 11.59 1.44
N VAL A 176 -16.76 11.62 0.22
CA VAL A 176 -15.46 12.26 -0.05
C VAL A 176 -15.40 13.71 0.45
N SER A 177 -16.47 14.49 0.29
CA SER A 177 -16.53 15.88 0.78
C SER A 177 -16.41 15.98 2.30
N GLN A 178 -16.98 15.03 3.04
CA GLN A 178 -16.94 14.99 4.50
C GLN A 178 -15.55 14.59 5.02
N PHE A 179 -14.88 13.63 4.37
CA PHE A 179 -13.66 13.03 4.86
C PHE A 179 -12.40 13.49 4.12
N GLY A 180 -12.52 14.21 3.01
CA GLY A 180 -11.42 14.68 2.15
C GLY A 180 -10.84 16.03 2.58
N GLU A 181 -11.04 16.45 3.83
CA GLU A 181 -10.46 17.70 4.33
C GLU A 181 -8.96 17.56 4.60
N GLY A 182 -8.26 18.70 4.47
CA GLY A 182 -6.82 18.77 4.69
C GLY A 182 -6.42 18.56 6.16
N ILE A 183 -5.22 18.04 6.35
CA ILE A 183 -4.61 17.87 7.67
C ILE A 183 -3.62 19.01 7.89
N HIS A 184 -3.86 19.82 8.93
CA HIS A 184 -2.99 20.93 9.28
C HIS A 184 -2.06 20.56 10.42
N PRO A 185 -0.73 20.86 10.31
CA PRO A 185 0.23 20.51 11.33
C PRO A 185 -0.03 21.28 12.64
N LEU A 186 0.03 20.57 13.74
CA LEU A 186 -0.08 21.11 15.09
C LEU A 186 1.32 21.29 15.70
N LYS A 187 1.50 22.31 16.52
CA LYS A 187 2.73 22.48 17.30
C LYS A 187 2.65 21.62 18.56
N PRO A 188 3.66 20.76 18.87
CA PRO A 188 3.71 20.00 20.11
C PRO A 188 3.68 20.89 21.35
N ALA A 189 3.12 20.40 22.47
CA ALA A 189 3.12 21.13 23.73
C ALA A 189 4.53 21.22 24.35
N LYS A 190 5.30 20.13 24.28
CA LYS A 190 6.65 20.01 24.83
C LYS A 190 7.58 19.29 23.85
N SER A 191 8.86 19.63 23.91
CA SER A 191 9.91 18.86 23.23
C SER A 191 10.13 17.52 23.94
N THR A 192 10.40 16.47 23.15
CA THR A 192 10.77 15.15 23.67
C THR A 192 12.23 14.79 23.37
N LEU A 193 12.97 15.68 22.69
CA LEU A 193 14.36 15.41 22.25
C LEU A 193 15.33 15.14 23.41
N GLN A 194 14.99 15.61 24.62
CA GLN A 194 15.83 15.47 25.83
C GLN A 194 15.48 14.24 26.67
N LEU A 195 14.56 13.37 26.23
CA LEU A 195 14.15 12.19 27.00
C LEU A 195 15.19 11.08 27.05
N GLY A 196 16.24 11.15 26.23
CA GLY A 196 17.33 10.17 26.21
C GLY A 196 16.93 8.77 25.72
N LEU A 197 15.83 8.66 25.00
CA LEU A 197 15.35 7.40 24.41
C LEU A 197 16.32 6.93 23.33
N LYS A 198 16.74 5.67 23.42
CA LYS A 198 17.72 5.09 22.47
C LYS A 198 17.01 4.39 21.33
N GLY A 199 17.54 4.56 20.10
CA GLY A 199 17.15 3.89 18.88
C GLY A 199 18.35 3.75 17.94
N GLU A 200 18.12 3.16 16.77
CA GLU A 200 19.11 3.08 15.69
C GLU A 200 19.33 4.45 15.05
N ASP A 201 20.50 4.64 14.48
CA ASP A 201 20.78 5.85 13.70
C ASP A 201 20.12 5.77 12.32
N ILE A 202 19.08 6.57 12.14
CA ILE A 202 18.27 6.61 10.92
C ILE A 202 18.89 7.42 9.78
N ALA A 203 19.94 8.19 10.03
CA ALA A 203 20.66 8.91 8.99
C ALA A 203 21.52 7.94 8.15
N GLU A 204 21.99 6.87 8.76
CA GLU A 204 22.87 5.87 8.17
C GLU A 204 22.09 4.69 7.57
N THR A 205 21.22 4.97 6.57
CA THR A 205 20.30 3.98 5.96
C THR A 205 21.04 2.75 5.40
N ASP A 206 22.24 2.94 4.83
CA ASP A 206 23.05 1.83 4.31
C ASP A 206 23.60 0.93 5.41
N GLN A 207 23.97 1.48 6.56
CA GLN A 207 24.40 0.70 7.72
C GLN A 207 23.22 -0.08 8.31
N LEU A 208 22.04 0.55 8.41
CA LEU A 208 20.83 -0.14 8.83
C LEU A 208 20.48 -1.30 7.89
N LEU A 209 20.56 -1.08 6.59
CA LEU A 209 20.27 -2.11 5.60
C LEU A 209 21.28 -3.26 5.68
N ALA A 210 22.57 -2.95 5.87
CA ALA A 210 23.60 -3.96 6.07
C ALA A 210 23.39 -4.78 7.36
N LYS A 211 22.91 -4.12 8.44
CA LYS A 211 22.59 -4.76 9.73
C LYS A 211 21.39 -5.72 9.61
N LEU A 212 20.36 -5.33 8.85
CA LEU A 212 19.18 -6.16 8.59
C LEU A 212 19.51 -7.36 7.67
N ASN A 213 20.49 -7.21 6.78
CA ASN A 213 20.90 -8.23 5.82
C ASN A 213 19.73 -8.91 5.08
N PRO A 214 18.81 -8.18 4.47
CA PRO A 214 17.65 -8.76 3.79
C PRO A 214 18.06 -9.56 2.54
N PRO A 215 17.17 -10.43 2.01
CA PRO A 215 17.43 -11.13 0.75
C PRO A 215 17.78 -10.14 -0.37
N LYS A 216 18.95 -10.36 -1.01
CA LYS A 216 19.50 -9.47 -2.06
C LYS A 216 19.02 -9.80 -3.48
N ASN A 217 18.20 -10.80 -3.63
CA ASN A 217 17.56 -11.14 -4.90
C ASN A 217 16.04 -11.04 -4.80
N PRO A 218 15.44 -9.98 -5.36
CA PRO A 218 16.06 -8.85 -6.10
C PRO A 218 16.74 -7.81 -5.19
N GLY A 219 17.82 -7.22 -5.70
CA GLY A 219 18.53 -6.12 -5.05
C GLY A 219 17.83 -4.76 -5.21
N ARG A 220 18.52 -3.69 -4.81
CA ARG A 220 18.05 -2.29 -4.95
C ARG A 220 17.69 -1.93 -6.38
N ILE A 221 16.93 -0.85 -6.52
CA ILE A 221 16.55 -0.24 -7.81
C ILE A 221 16.84 1.25 -7.76
N ASP A 222 17.12 1.84 -8.94
CA ASP A 222 17.39 3.28 -9.09
C ASP A 222 16.16 4.06 -9.59
N THR A 223 15.12 3.36 -10.02
CA THR A 223 13.91 3.98 -10.61
C THR A 223 13.12 4.82 -9.61
N PHE A 224 13.08 4.39 -8.36
CA PHE A 224 12.34 5.05 -7.29
C PHE A 224 13.21 5.20 -6.06
N ARG A 225 13.18 6.39 -5.48
CA ARG A 225 13.73 6.69 -4.18
C ARG A 225 12.62 6.95 -3.19
N GLY A 226 12.74 6.43 -1.97
CA GLY A 226 11.73 6.59 -0.93
C GLY A 226 11.65 8.01 -0.37
N GLY A 227 10.55 8.31 0.28
CA GLY A 227 10.31 9.56 1.02
C GLY A 227 9.19 10.43 0.45
N THR A 228 8.61 11.24 1.34
CA THR A 228 7.53 12.18 0.99
C THR A 228 7.98 13.25 -0.01
N LYS A 229 9.21 13.70 0.09
CA LYS A 229 9.80 14.69 -0.82
C LYS A 229 9.88 14.15 -2.25
N GLU A 230 10.38 12.95 -2.42
CA GLU A 230 10.46 12.31 -3.73
C GLU A 230 9.06 11.97 -4.27
N ALA A 231 8.15 11.49 -3.45
CA ALA A 231 6.76 11.28 -3.84
C ALA A 231 6.11 12.56 -4.40
N LYS A 232 6.25 13.68 -3.68
CA LYS A 232 5.73 14.98 -4.13
C LYS A 232 6.40 15.47 -5.40
N LYS A 233 7.70 15.25 -5.55
CA LYS A 233 8.47 15.60 -6.77
C LYS A 233 7.95 14.79 -7.98
N HIS A 234 7.83 13.49 -7.87
CA HIS A 234 7.29 12.62 -8.93
C HIS A 234 5.86 13.03 -9.31
N PHE A 235 5.01 13.28 -8.32
CA PHE A 235 3.64 13.70 -8.57
C PHE A 235 3.58 15.04 -9.31
N ARG A 236 4.37 16.05 -8.90
CA ARG A 236 4.41 17.36 -9.58
C ARG A 236 4.96 17.25 -11.01
N GLN A 237 6.02 16.48 -11.22
CA GLN A 237 6.54 16.21 -12.56
C GLN A 237 5.46 15.60 -13.48
N TRP A 238 4.70 14.63 -12.97
CA TRP A 238 3.57 14.09 -13.72
C TRP A 238 2.47 15.13 -13.96
N MET A 239 2.15 15.97 -12.97
CA MET A 239 1.17 17.05 -13.13
C MET A 239 1.56 18.05 -14.21
N ASP A 240 2.85 18.34 -14.33
CA ASP A 240 3.37 19.30 -15.31
C ASP A 240 3.45 18.73 -16.74
N HIS A 241 3.77 17.45 -16.88
CA HIS A 241 4.08 16.86 -18.19
C HIS A 241 3.04 15.85 -18.69
N GLY A 242 2.42 15.07 -17.80
CA GLY A 242 1.60 13.92 -18.15
C GLY A 242 0.10 14.09 -17.85
N TYR A 243 -0.26 14.83 -16.84
CA TYR A 243 -1.65 14.93 -16.39
C TYR A 243 -2.63 15.35 -17.49
N HIS A 244 -2.21 16.24 -18.40
CA HIS A 244 -3.08 16.79 -19.45
C HIS A 244 -3.58 15.74 -20.46
N GLN A 245 -2.93 14.61 -20.57
CA GLN A 245 -3.29 13.50 -21.46
C GLN A 245 -3.63 12.22 -20.68
N TYR A 246 -3.72 12.29 -19.36
CA TYR A 246 -3.83 11.10 -18.50
C TYR A 246 -4.96 10.17 -18.88
N ASP A 247 -6.17 10.67 -19.09
CA ASP A 247 -7.33 9.82 -19.40
C ASP A 247 -7.13 9.03 -20.72
N LYS A 248 -6.52 9.64 -21.72
CA LYS A 248 -6.23 9.02 -23.01
C LYS A 248 -5.06 8.04 -22.95
N ASP A 249 -3.99 8.43 -22.23
CA ASP A 249 -2.70 7.76 -22.30
C ASP A 249 -2.51 6.72 -21.20
N ARG A 250 -3.32 6.76 -20.13
CA ARG A 250 -3.18 5.91 -18.94
C ARG A 250 -3.19 4.40 -19.22
N ASN A 251 -3.59 3.98 -20.42
CA ASN A 251 -3.57 2.58 -20.84
C ASN A 251 -2.47 2.29 -21.88
N GLN A 252 -1.59 3.26 -22.17
CA GLN A 252 -0.50 3.14 -23.13
C GLN A 252 0.85 2.95 -22.41
N PRO A 253 1.34 1.72 -22.25
CA PRO A 253 2.50 1.44 -21.38
C PRO A 253 3.80 2.06 -21.90
N HIS A 254 3.93 2.29 -23.20
CA HIS A 254 5.11 2.94 -23.79
C HIS A 254 5.21 4.44 -23.42
N LEU A 255 4.10 5.10 -23.15
CA LEU A 255 4.08 6.52 -22.78
C LEU A 255 4.41 6.74 -21.28
N GLU A 256 4.12 5.74 -20.43
CA GLU A 256 4.26 5.85 -18.97
C GLU A 256 3.62 7.11 -18.35
N ASN A 257 2.55 7.59 -18.97
CA ASN A 257 1.87 8.79 -18.54
C ASN A 257 0.97 8.54 -17.32
N VAL A 258 1.58 8.10 -16.22
CA VAL A 258 0.94 7.77 -14.95
C VAL A 258 1.70 8.43 -13.78
N SER A 259 1.03 8.62 -12.64
CA SER A 259 1.59 9.36 -11.51
C SER A 259 2.69 8.63 -10.73
N HIS A 260 2.83 7.33 -10.88
CA HIS A 260 3.77 6.47 -10.13
C HIS A 260 3.63 6.55 -8.60
N MET A 261 2.41 6.83 -8.08
CA MET A 261 2.21 7.01 -6.64
C MET A 261 2.02 5.71 -5.87
N SER A 262 1.83 4.56 -6.54
CA SER A 262 1.52 3.30 -5.84
C SER A 262 2.61 2.84 -4.85
N PRO A 263 3.93 2.91 -5.11
CA PRO A 263 4.94 2.58 -4.12
C PRO A 263 4.87 3.48 -2.88
N TYR A 264 4.72 4.77 -3.07
CA TYR A 264 4.64 5.74 -1.96
C TYR A 264 3.36 5.60 -1.13
N LEU A 265 2.23 5.28 -1.77
CA LEU A 265 0.97 4.97 -1.08
C LEU A 265 1.06 3.65 -0.32
N HIS A 266 1.77 2.65 -0.87
CA HIS A 266 2.01 1.37 -0.21
C HIS A 266 2.75 1.55 1.11
N PHE A 267 3.85 2.27 1.12
CA PHE A 267 4.62 2.56 2.35
C PHE A 267 4.04 3.70 3.20
N GLY A 268 2.97 4.36 2.74
CA GLY A 268 2.37 5.49 3.44
C GLY A 268 3.24 6.74 3.47
N GLN A 269 4.21 6.85 2.56
CA GLN A 269 5.11 8.00 2.40
C GLN A 269 4.43 9.20 1.77
N ILE A 270 3.26 9.01 1.17
CA ILE A 270 2.36 10.06 0.69
C ILE A 270 0.94 9.82 1.21
N SER A 271 0.23 10.88 1.57
CA SER A 271 -1.16 10.81 2.00
C SER A 271 -2.11 10.82 0.80
N PRO A 272 -3.11 9.93 0.74
CA PRO A 272 -4.17 10.02 -0.27
C PRO A 272 -4.98 11.33 -0.14
N LEU A 273 -5.07 11.91 1.06
CA LEU A 273 -5.71 13.21 1.28
C LEU A 273 -4.89 14.36 0.68
N TRP A 274 -3.55 14.28 0.73
CA TRP A 274 -2.70 15.25 0.04
C TRP A 274 -2.87 15.19 -1.47
N LEU A 275 -2.89 13.97 -2.05
CA LEU A 275 -3.12 13.78 -3.48
C LEU A 275 -4.51 14.30 -3.90
N LEU A 276 -5.53 14.05 -3.09
CA LEU A 276 -6.87 14.59 -3.32
C LEU A 276 -6.88 16.14 -3.26
N ASP A 277 -6.17 16.73 -2.32
CA ASP A 277 -6.06 18.19 -2.17
C ASP A 277 -5.41 18.85 -3.38
N GLU A 278 -4.31 18.29 -3.90
CA GLU A 278 -3.65 18.74 -5.14
C GLU A 278 -4.60 18.69 -6.36
N MET A 279 -5.59 17.80 -6.33
CA MET A 279 -6.59 17.66 -7.39
C MET A 279 -7.81 18.60 -7.22
N LYS A 280 -7.97 19.31 -6.09
CA LYS A 280 -9.18 20.15 -5.84
C LYS A 280 -9.38 21.23 -6.89
N SER A 281 -8.33 21.89 -7.33
CA SER A 281 -8.37 22.96 -8.34
C SER A 281 -8.56 22.46 -9.78
N LYS A 282 -8.36 21.17 -10.03
CA LYS A 282 -8.47 20.55 -11.36
C LYS A 282 -9.92 20.25 -11.73
N ARG A 283 -10.19 20.11 -13.03
CA ARG A 283 -11.52 19.78 -13.58
C ARG A 283 -11.38 18.88 -14.81
N GLY A 284 -12.48 18.23 -15.20
CA GLY A 284 -12.59 17.42 -16.42
C GLY A 284 -12.14 15.97 -16.26
N GLU A 285 -12.16 15.25 -17.38
CA GLU A 285 -11.99 13.79 -17.46
C GLU A 285 -10.69 13.28 -16.83
N ASN A 286 -9.57 13.97 -17.01
CA ASN A 286 -8.28 13.59 -16.40
C ASN A 286 -8.36 13.54 -14.87
N LYS A 287 -9.06 14.52 -14.23
CA LYS A 287 -9.30 14.51 -12.79
C LYS A 287 -10.18 13.34 -12.40
N ASP A 288 -11.29 13.16 -13.10
CA ASP A 288 -12.28 12.15 -12.76
C ASP A 288 -11.67 10.75 -12.87
N SER A 289 -10.92 10.50 -13.95
CA SER A 289 -10.17 9.25 -14.14
C SER A 289 -9.10 9.02 -13.08
N TYR A 290 -8.37 10.07 -12.67
CA TYR A 290 -7.36 9.92 -11.63
C TYR A 290 -7.99 9.64 -10.25
N LEU A 291 -9.06 10.36 -9.89
CA LEU A 291 -9.75 10.14 -8.62
C LEU A 291 -10.50 8.81 -8.58
N GLU A 292 -10.98 8.30 -9.71
CA GLU A 292 -11.54 6.94 -9.79
C GLU A 292 -10.50 5.90 -9.35
N GLU A 293 -9.25 6.01 -9.83
CA GLU A 293 -8.17 5.07 -9.46
C GLU A 293 -7.68 5.30 -8.01
N LEU A 294 -7.41 6.56 -7.64
CA LEU A 294 -6.87 6.91 -6.32
C LEU A 294 -7.81 6.56 -5.17
N ILE A 295 -9.12 6.80 -5.36
CA ILE A 295 -10.11 6.68 -4.29
C ILE A 295 -10.93 5.40 -4.50
N VAL A 296 -11.74 5.34 -5.56
CA VAL A 296 -12.72 4.26 -5.71
C VAL A 296 -12.05 2.90 -5.86
N ARG A 297 -11.08 2.76 -6.76
CA ARG A 297 -10.42 1.46 -7.00
C ARG A 297 -9.54 1.06 -5.85
N ARG A 298 -8.77 1.99 -5.31
CA ARG A 298 -7.91 1.72 -4.18
C ARG A 298 -8.71 1.39 -2.92
N GLU A 299 -9.79 2.09 -2.63
CA GLU A 299 -10.61 1.83 -1.44
C GLU A 299 -11.52 0.60 -1.59
N LEU A 300 -11.86 0.19 -2.82
CA LEU A 300 -12.41 -1.14 -3.08
C LEU A 300 -11.42 -2.25 -2.67
N ALA A 301 -10.14 -2.08 -2.99
CA ALA A 301 -9.13 -3.05 -2.58
C ALA A 301 -8.93 -3.08 -1.05
N ILE A 302 -9.00 -1.94 -0.38
CA ILE A 302 -8.99 -1.84 1.08
C ILE A 302 -10.23 -2.55 1.66
N ASN A 303 -11.42 -2.29 1.12
CA ASN A 303 -12.67 -2.94 1.51
C ASN A 303 -12.56 -4.47 1.34
N PHE A 304 -12.03 -4.94 0.23
CA PHE A 304 -11.84 -6.35 -0.03
C PHE A 304 -11.01 -7.02 1.07
N VAL A 305 -9.80 -6.54 1.35
CA VAL A 305 -8.94 -7.18 2.36
C VAL A 305 -9.44 -6.99 3.79
N TRP A 306 -10.26 -5.97 4.03
CA TRP A 306 -10.85 -5.70 5.35
C TRP A 306 -11.95 -6.70 5.70
N PHE A 307 -12.84 -6.96 4.76
CA PHE A 307 -14.02 -7.80 4.99
C PHE A 307 -13.83 -9.27 4.58
N ASN A 308 -12.95 -9.59 3.63
CA ASN A 308 -12.67 -10.95 3.18
C ASN A 308 -11.46 -11.54 3.92
N LYS A 309 -11.71 -12.54 4.77
CA LYS A 309 -10.63 -13.18 5.54
C LYS A 309 -9.70 -14.05 4.69
N GLU A 310 -10.13 -14.45 3.51
CA GLU A 310 -9.42 -15.33 2.58
C GLU A 310 -8.76 -14.53 1.42
N TYR A 311 -8.62 -13.22 1.56
CA TYR A 311 -8.22 -12.29 0.50
C TYR A 311 -6.91 -12.67 -0.23
N ASP A 312 -6.05 -13.47 0.38
CA ASP A 312 -4.77 -13.94 -0.12
C ASP A 312 -4.82 -15.36 -0.72
N SER A 313 -6.00 -15.88 -1.01
CA SER A 313 -6.21 -17.20 -1.57
C SER A 313 -7.31 -17.21 -2.63
N LEU A 314 -7.39 -18.31 -3.41
CA LEU A 314 -8.48 -18.52 -4.38
C LEU A 314 -9.86 -18.70 -3.74
N LYS A 315 -9.95 -18.88 -2.43
CA LYS A 315 -11.24 -18.88 -1.72
C LYS A 315 -11.90 -17.51 -1.66
N ALA A 316 -11.17 -16.47 -1.99
CA ALA A 316 -11.67 -15.10 -2.03
C ALA A 316 -12.44 -14.76 -3.32
N ILE A 317 -12.32 -15.56 -4.38
CA ILE A 317 -13.03 -15.31 -5.64
C ILE A 317 -14.47 -15.81 -5.58
N PRO A 318 -15.41 -15.24 -6.35
CA PRO A 318 -16.80 -15.68 -6.35
C PRO A 318 -16.97 -17.08 -6.94
N ASP A 319 -17.98 -17.82 -6.46
CA ASP A 319 -18.25 -19.22 -6.80
C ASP A 319 -18.28 -19.47 -8.32
N TRP A 320 -18.96 -18.59 -9.07
CA TRP A 320 -19.02 -18.70 -10.53
C TRP A 320 -17.64 -18.71 -11.22
N ALA A 321 -16.69 -17.94 -10.64
CA ALA A 321 -15.34 -17.85 -11.19
C ALA A 321 -14.52 -19.10 -10.81
N TRP A 322 -14.68 -19.58 -9.59
CA TRP A 322 -14.06 -20.81 -9.15
C TRP A 322 -14.56 -22.01 -9.96
N GLU A 323 -15.88 -22.19 -10.07
CA GLU A 323 -16.51 -23.28 -10.83
C GLU A 323 -16.04 -23.33 -12.28
N THR A 324 -16.00 -22.18 -12.97
CA THR A 324 -15.56 -22.15 -14.37
C THR A 324 -14.06 -22.47 -14.50
N LEU A 325 -13.20 -22.00 -13.58
CA LEU A 325 -11.77 -22.32 -13.60
C LEU A 325 -11.51 -23.81 -13.31
N GLU A 326 -12.26 -24.42 -12.39
CA GLU A 326 -12.17 -25.86 -12.11
C GLU A 326 -12.66 -26.71 -13.28
N THR A 327 -13.72 -26.28 -13.97
CA THR A 327 -14.23 -26.96 -15.19
C THR A 327 -13.16 -26.96 -16.30
N HIS A 328 -12.45 -25.85 -16.45
CA HIS A 328 -11.45 -25.65 -17.53
C HIS A 328 -10.01 -25.98 -17.10
N LYS A 329 -9.78 -26.53 -15.90
CA LYS A 329 -8.41 -26.82 -15.42
C LYS A 329 -7.66 -27.85 -16.25
N SER A 330 -8.37 -28.79 -16.87
CA SER A 330 -7.80 -29.83 -17.75
C SER A 330 -7.71 -29.44 -19.21
N ASP A 331 -8.14 -28.23 -19.60
CA ASP A 331 -7.98 -27.74 -20.95
C ASP A 331 -6.51 -27.70 -21.37
N LYS A 332 -6.26 -27.95 -22.65
CA LYS A 332 -4.90 -28.00 -23.19
C LYS A 332 -4.23 -26.62 -23.10
N ARG A 333 -3.02 -26.56 -22.56
CA ARG A 333 -2.13 -25.39 -22.64
C ARG A 333 -1.20 -25.56 -23.81
N GLU A 334 -0.98 -24.49 -24.57
CA GLU A 334 -0.04 -24.51 -25.69
C GLU A 334 1.38 -24.80 -25.21
N LYS A 335 1.80 -24.06 -24.15
CA LYS A 335 3.08 -24.23 -23.45
C LYS A 335 2.88 -24.00 -21.96
N VAL A 336 3.59 -24.78 -21.17
CA VAL A 336 3.63 -24.66 -19.71
C VAL A 336 5.07 -24.35 -19.30
N TYR A 337 5.21 -23.49 -18.30
CA TYR A 337 6.51 -23.06 -17.79
C TYR A 337 6.60 -23.29 -16.28
N THR A 338 7.78 -23.57 -15.83
CA THR A 338 8.11 -23.54 -14.39
C THR A 338 8.14 -22.09 -13.91
N MET A 339 8.06 -21.92 -12.59
CA MET A 339 8.19 -20.59 -12.01
C MET A 339 9.57 -19.97 -12.31
N GLU A 340 10.64 -20.78 -12.34
CA GLU A 340 12.00 -20.36 -12.65
C GLU A 340 12.12 -19.84 -14.10
N GLU A 341 11.57 -20.57 -15.08
CA GLU A 341 11.54 -20.12 -16.49
C GLU A 341 10.76 -18.80 -16.64
N MET A 342 9.63 -18.69 -15.93
CA MET A 342 8.86 -17.44 -15.89
C MET A 342 9.66 -16.31 -15.23
N GLU A 343 10.26 -16.55 -14.10
CA GLU A 343 11.09 -15.58 -13.37
C GLU A 343 12.29 -15.11 -14.23
N ASN A 344 12.86 -16.00 -15.03
CA ASN A 344 13.94 -15.69 -15.95
C ASN A 344 13.49 -15.02 -17.27
N ALA A 345 12.18 -14.83 -17.44
CA ALA A 345 11.59 -14.27 -18.66
C ALA A 345 11.91 -15.10 -19.93
N GLU A 346 11.82 -16.44 -19.81
CA GLU A 346 12.14 -17.42 -20.84
C GLU A 346 10.88 -18.01 -21.51
N THR A 347 9.79 -17.26 -21.55
CA THR A 347 8.57 -17.70 -22.24
C THR A 347 8.64 -17.42 -23.75
N HIS A 348 7.70 -18.00 -24.52
CA HIS A 348 7.58 -17.71 -25.95
C HIS A 348 6.97 -16.34 -26.27
N ASP A 349 6.48 -15.61 -25.27
CA ASP A 349 5.80 -14.32 -25.45
C ASP A 349 6.77 -13.16 -25.18
N PRO A 350 7.20 -12.42 -26.19
CA PRO A 350 8.14 -11.32 -26.03
C PRO A 350 7.58 -10.17 -25.17
N TYR A 351 6.26 -9.92 -25.23
CA TYR A 351 5.64 -8.86 -24.43
C TYR A 351 5.60 -9.22 -22.94
N TRP A 352 5.34 -10.49 -22.64
CA TRP A 352 5.36 -11.01 -21.29
C TRP A 352 6.78 -11.00 -20.72
N ASN A 353 7.76 -11.46 -21.51
CA ASN A 353 9.17 -11.46 -21.13
C ASN A 353 9.68 -10.03 -20.88
N LYS A 354 9.29 -9.07 -21.71
CA LYS A 354 9.61 -7.64 -21.51
C LYS A 354 8.97 -7.12 -20.21
N ALA A 355 7.71 -7.47 -19.93
CA ALA A 355 7.04 -7.09 -18.70
C ALA A 355 7.76 -7.65 -17.46
N MET A 356 8.16 -8.92 -17.49
CA MET A 356 8.90 -9.56 -16.39
C MET A 356 10.26 -8.88 -16.16
N LYS A 357 11.05 -8.64 -17.22
CA LYS A 357 12.32 -7.90 -17.12
C LYS A 357 12.11 -6.50 -16.54
N THR A 358 11.14 -5.73 -17.07
CA THR A 358 10.83 -4.38 -16.56
C THR A 358 10.50 -4.40 -15.08
N MET A 359 9.69 -5.36 -14.63
CA MET A 359 9.34 -5.52 -13.21
C MET A 359 10.57 -5.83 -12.36
N LYS A 360 11.46 -6.72 -12.83
CA LYS A 360 12.71 -7.06 -12.14
C LYS A 360 13.63 -5.86 -11.99
N ASP A 361 13.80 -5.08 -13.05
CA ASP A 361 14.76 -3.99 -13.10
C ASP A 361 14.26 -2.74 -12.39
N ARG A 362 12.96 -2.45 -12.48
CA ARG A 362 12.38 -1.18 -12.01
C ARG A 362 11.55 -1.28 -10.73
N GLY A 363 11.24 -2.48 -10.25
CA GLY A 363 10.32 -2.67 -9.12
C GLY A 363 8.87 -2.18 -9.40
N TYR A 364 8.56 -1.95 -10.67
CA TYR A 364 7.30 -1.39 -11.13
C TYR A 364 6.94 -1.91 -12.52
N LEU A 365 5.66 -2.02 -12.80
CA LEU A 365 5.12 -2.32 -14.12
C LEU A 365 3.85 -1.53 -14.36
N HIS A 366 3.71 -0.95 -15.54
CA HIS A 366 2.51 -0.23 -15.96
C HIS A 366 1.25 -1.10 -15.81
N ASN A 367 0.16 -0.55 -15.25
CA ASN A 367 -1.03 -1.33 -14.88
C ASN A 367 -1.59 -2.19 -16.03
N HIS A 368 -1.64 -1.68 -17.25
CA HIS A 368 -2.13 -2.44 -18.40
C HIS A 368 -1.28 -3.70 -18.66
N MET A 369 0.04 -3.57 -18.55
CA MET A 369 0.97 -4.70 -18.70
C MET A 369 0.95 -5.62 -17.47
N ARG A 370 0.72 -5.10 -16.26
CA ARG A 370 0.54 -5.90 -15.05
C ARG A 370 -0.68 -6.84 -15.18
N MET A 371 -1.77 -6.33 -15.73
CA MET A 371 -2.95 -7.14 -16.02
C MET A 371 -2.66 -8.22 -17.08
N TYR A 372 -1.99 -7.87 -18.18
CA TYR A 372 -1.60 -8.82 -19.22
C TYR A 372 -0.67 -9.89 -18.66
N TRP A 373 0.41 -9.49 -18.01
CA TRP A 373 1.39 -10.37 -17.36
C TRP A 373 0.70 -11.41 -16.44
N GLY A 374 -0.18 -10.95 -15.56
CA GLY A 374 -0.87 -11.84 -14.63
C GLY A 374 -1.86 -12.79 -15.30
N LYS A 375 -2.58 -12.34 -16.35
CA LYS A 375 -3.51 -13.19 -17.11
C LYS A 375 -2.78 -14.28 -17.90
N GLN A 376 -1.58 -14.00 -18.42
CA GLN A 376 -0.81 -15.02 -19.15
C GLN A 376 -0.30 -16.12 -18.22
N ILE A 377 -0.04 -15.85 -16.93
CA ILE A 377 0.39 -16.88 -15.96
C ILE A 377 -0.65 -18.00 -15.87
N LEU A 378 -1.94 -17.69 -15.97
CA LEU A 378 -2.99 -18.73 -15.99
C LEU A 378 -2.88 -19.65 -17.24
N LEU A 379 -2.46 -19.12 -18.39
CA LEU A 379 -2.20 -19.90 -19.60
C LEU A 379 -0.90 -20.72 -19.51
N TYR A 380 0.07 -20.24 -18.75
CA TYR A 380 1.42 -20.81 -18.65
C TYR A 380 1.58 -21.84 -17.54
N THR A 381 0.51 -22.12 -16.81
CA THR A 381 0.50 -23.04 -15.65
C THR A 381 -0.57 -24.12 -15.78
N ASN A 382 -0.34 -25.26 -15.16
CA ASN A 382 -1.24 -26.41 -15.26
C ASN A 382 -2.55 -26.27 -14.48
N THR A 383 -2.55 -25.46 -13.40
CA THR A 383 -3.71 -25.33 -12.51
C THR A 383 -3.91 -23.89 -12.07
N PRO A 384 -5.16 -23.47 -11.78
CA PRO A 384 -5.42 -22.15 -11.19
C PRO A 384 -4.70 -21.92 -9.85
N GLN A 385 -4.55 -22.98 -9.05
CA GLN A 385 -3.86 -22.92 -7.77
C GLN A 385 -2.37 -22.58 -7.94
N TYR A 386 -1.70 -23.24 -8.89
CA TYR A 386 -0.30 -22.96 -9.19
C TYR A 386 -0.14 -21.58 -9.84
N ALA A 387 -1.06 -21.17 -10.72
CA ALA A 387 -1.10 -19.83 -11.27
C ALA A 387 -1.17 -18.76 -10.18
N HIS A 388 -2.08 -18.94 -9.20
CA HIS A 388 -2.23 -18.02 -8.07
C HIS A 388 -0.95 -17.94 -7.23
N LYS A 389 -0.32 -19.07 -6.94
CA LYS A 389 0.96 -19.13 -6.22
C LYS A 389 2.02 -18.31 -6.98
N VAL A 390 2.25 -18.59 -8.27
CA VAL A 390 3.27 -17.93 -9.09
C VAL A 390 3.03 -16.42 -9.16
N VAL A 391 1.80 -15.98 -9.46
CA VAL A 391 1.53 -14.56 -9.58
C VAL A 391 1.71 -13.83 -8.24
N THR A 392 1.35 -14.46 -7.12
CA THR A 392 1.49 -13.86 -5.79
C THR A 392 2.96 -13.73 -5.41
N GLU A 393 3.74 -14.80 -5.56
CA GLU A 393 5.17 -14.81 -5.21
C GLU A 393 5.95 -13.80 -6.07
N LEU A 394 5.77 -13.80 -7.39
CA LEU A 394 6.46 -12.85 -8.28
C LEU A 394 6.04 -11.40 -8.04
N ASN A 395 4.73 -11.14 -7.81
CA ASN A 395 4.23 -9.82 -7.46
C ASN A 395 4.89 -9.29 -6.18
N ASN A 396 4.87 -10.08 -5.12
CA ASN A 396 5.35 -9.65 -3.81
C ASN A 396 6.89 -9.52 -3.74
N LYS A 397 7.58 -10.36 -4.49
CA LYS A 397 9.05 -10.36 -4.59
C LYS A 397 9.59 -9.15 -5.36
N TYR A 398 8.93 -8.75 -6.46
CA TYR A 398 9.50 -7.79 -7.39
C TYR A 398 8.90 -6.39 -7.33
N PHE A 399 7.59 -6.24 -7.09
CA PHE A 399 6.98 -4.92 -7.05
C PHE A 399 7.21 -4.21 -5.73
N LEU A 400 7.63 -2.94 -5.77
CA LEU A 400 7.71 -2.09 -4.57
C LEU A 400 6.36 -1.97 -3.85
N ASP A 401 5.27 -1.92 -4.61
CA ASP A 401 3.90 -1.91 -4.11
C ASP A 401 3.29 -3.33 -3.96
N GLY A 402 4.12 -4.38 -3.92
CA GLY A 402 3.71 -5.73 -3.52
C GLY A 402 3.22 -5.77 -2.06
N ARG A 403 2.46 -6.83 -1.68
CA ARG A 403 1.94 -7.00 -0.31
C ARG A 403 0.96 -5.90 0.13
N ASP A 404 0.40 -5.16 -0.82
CA ASP A 404 -0.59 -4.10 -0.61
C ASP A 404 -2.02 -4.64 -0.75
N PRO A 405 -3.04 -4.01 -0.15
CA PRO A 405 -4.43 -4.33 -0.47
C PRO A 405 -4.73 -4.38 -1.97
N ASN A 406 -4.15 -3.44 -2.76
CA ASN A 406 -4.29 -3.45 -4.22
C ASN A 406 -3.65 -4.68 -4.88
N SER A 407 -2.52 -5.18 -4.37
CA SER A 407 -1.90 -6.40 -4.89
C SER A 407 -2.84 -7.59 -4.76
N TYR A 408 -3.40 -7.83 -3.58
CA TYR A 408 -4.31 -8.95 -3.35
C TYR A 408 -5.62 -8.80 -4.13
N ALA A 409 -6.21 -7.60 -4.17
CA ALA A 409 -7.42 -7.35 -4.95
C ALA A 409 -7.20 -7.54 -6.45
N ASN A 410 -6.06 -7.09 -6.99
CA ASN A 410 -5.71 -7.26 -8.40
C ASN A 410 -5.37 -8.71 -8.73
N ILE A 411 -4.69 -9.44 -7.85
CA ILE A 411 -4.46 -10.89 -8.01
C ILE A 411 -5.80 -11.61 -8.05
N ALA A 412 -6.69 -11.38 -7.09
CA ALA A 412 -8.03 -11.97 -7.09
C ALA A 412 -8.83 -11.61 -8.36
N TRP A 413 -8.67 -10.38 -8.89
CA TRP A 413 -9.28 -9.96 -10.15
C TRP A 413 -8.78 -10.79 -11.35
N LEU A 414 -7.54 -11.21 -11.36
CA LEU A 414 -7.03 -12.10 -12.41
C LEU A 414 -7.84 -13.40 -12.50
N PHE A 415 -8.38 -13.85 -11.40
CA PHE A 415 -9.19 -15.07 -11.27
C PHE A 415 -10.70 -14.81 -11.21
N GLY A 416 -11.16 -13.58 -11.49
CA GLY A 416 -12.58 -13.24 -11.68
C GLY A 416 -13.21 -12.39 -10.57
N ASN A 417 -12.51 -12.09 -9.47
CA ASN A 417 -13.06 -11.22 -8.44
C ASN A 417 -13.32 -9.79 -8.98
N HIS A 418 -14.31 -9.10 -8.46
CA HIS A 418 -14.72 -7.73 -8.88
C HIS A 418 -15.06 -7.59 -10.37
N ASP A 419 -15.30 -8.70 -11.08
CA ASP A 419 -15.66 -8.73 -12.50
C ASP A 419 -16.97 -9.51 -12.71
N ARG A 420 -17.37 -9.68 -13.93
CA ARG A 420 -18.53 -10.48 -14.37
C ARG A 420 -18.08 -11.64 -15.25
N GLY A 421 -18.96 -12.60 -15.49
CA GLY A 421 -18.74 -13.64 -16.48
C GLY A 421 -18.62 -13.04 -17.91
N TRP A 422 -17.65 -13.52 -18.65
CA TRP A 422 -17.39 -13.21 -20.07
C TRP A 422 -17.71 -14.40 -20.95
N THR A 423 -17.59 -14.23 -22.27
CA THR A 423 -17.70 -15.34 -23.22
C THR A 423 -16.67 -16.41 -22.89
N GLU A 424 -17.15 -17.63 -22.74
CA GLU A 424 -16.37 -18.80 -22.32
C GLU A 424 -15.23 -19.10 -23.31
N ARG A 425 -14.05 -19.41 -22.80
CA ARG A 425 -12.84 -19.72 -23.55
C ARG A 425 -12.05 -20.81 -22.85
N GLU A 426 -11.29 -21.56 -23.63
CA GLU A 426 -10.34 -22.54 -23.09
C GLU A 426 -9.47 -21.91 -21.98
N VAL A 427 -9.18 -22.66 -20.94
CA VAL A 427 -8.38 -22.33 -19.76
C VAL A 427 -9.03 -21.26 -18.86
N PHE A 428 -9.56 -20.18 -19.42
CA PHE A 428 -10.18 -19.09 -18.67
C PHE A 428 -11.62 -19.36 -18.26
N GLY A 429 -12.31 -20.28 -18.96
CA GLY A 429 -13.75 -20.40 -18.83
C GLY A 429 -14.42 -19.03 -19.05
N LYS A 430 -15.27 -18.63 -18.12
CA LYS A 430 -15.96 -17.31 -18.15
C LYS A 430 -15.15 -16.17 -17.51
N VAL A 431 -13.96 -16.44 -16.99
CA VAL A 431 -13.08 -15.40 -16.49
C VAL A 431 -12.53 -14.56 -17.65
N ARG A 432 -12.46 -13.24 -17.46
CA ARG A 432 -11.92 -12.32 -18.48
C ARG A 432 -10.52 -12.74 -18.92
N SER A 433 -10.32 -12.92 -20.19
CA SER A 433 -9.01 -13.17 -20.81
C SER A 433 -8.37 -11.90 -21.34
N MET A 434 -7.04 -11.89 -21.42
CA MET A 434 -6.26 -10.88 -22.17
C MET A 434 -5.34 -11.64 -23.12
N THR A 435 -5.70 -11.66 -24.40
CA THR A 435 -4.94 -12.37 -25.43
C THR A 435 -3.83 -11.49 -26.02
N LYS A 436 -2.77 -12.12 -26.56
CA LYS A 436 -1.69 -11.43 -27.26
C LYS A 436 -2.24 -10.55 -28.39
N SER A 437 -3.09 -11.08 -29.26
CA SER A 437 -3.73 -10.31 -30.33
C SER A 437 -4.64 -9.18 -29.82
N GLY A 438 -5.20 -9.31 -28.62
CA GLY A 438 -5.96 -8.24 -27.95
C GLY A 438 -5.05 -7.12 -27.46
N LEU A 439 -3.87 -7.46 -26.96
CA LEU A 439 -2.84 -6.50 -26.56
C LEU A 439 -2.35 -5.71 -27.78
N GLU A 440 -1.93 -6.40 -28.84
CA GLU A 440 -1.42 -5.83 -30.10
C GLU A 440 -2.37 -4.83 -30.77
N ARG A 441 -3.68 -5.00 -30.57
CA ARG A 441 -4.67 -4.03 -31.08
C ARG A 441 -4.85 -2.79 -30.22
N LYS A 442 -4.42 -2.82 -28.94
CA LYS A 442 -4.71 -1.78 -27.96
C LYS A 442 -3.54 -0.88 -27.63
N ILE A 443 -2.33 -1.38 -27.80
CA ILE A 443 -1.12 -0.64 -27.48
C ILE A 443 -0.17 -0.61 -28.66
N ASP A 444 0.73 0.35 -28.69
CA ASP A 444 1.88 0.34 -29.59
C ASP A 444 2.93 -0.64 -29.05
N THR A 445 2.94 -1.84 -29.61
CA THR A 445 3.79 -2.95 -29.16
C THR A 445 5.25 -2.79 -29.54
N GLU A 446 5.55 -2.12 -30.67
CA GLU A 446 6.93 -1.85 -31.10
C GLU A 446 7.56 -0.82 -30.14
N ALA A 447 6.87 0.28 -29.89
CA ALA A 447 7.29 1.28 -28.92
C ALA A 447 7.40 0.70 -27.50
N TYR A 448 6.54 -0.26 -27.11
CA TYR A 448 6.65 -0.94 -25.82
C TYR A 448 7.89 -1.83 -25.73
N LEU A 449 8.20 -2.62 -26.76
CA LEU A 449 9.36 -3.51 -26.77
C LEU A 449 10.68 -2.74 -26.77
N SER A 450 10.78 -1.65 -27.56
CA SER A 450 11.98 -0.81 -27.62
C SER A 450 12.21 0.04 -26.37
N LYS A 451 11.16 0.26 -25.57
CA LYS A 451 11.27 1.05 -24.34
C LYS A 451 12.12 0.32 -23.29
N PHE A 452 13.01 1.05 -22.62
CA PHE A 452 13.94 0.51 -21.60
C PHE A 452 14.97 -0.50 -22.17
N GLU A 453 15.33 -0.42 -23.43
CA GLU A 453 16.53 -1.03 -23.98
C GLU A 453 17.69 -0.04 -23.79
N GLY A 454 18.42 -0.20 -22.66
CA GLY A 454 19.57 0.63 -22.33
C GLY A 454 20.17 0.20 -21.03
#